data_8653ebcc5037410228704d50f28992ca
#
_entry.id   8653ebcc5037410228704d50f28992ca
#
_cell.length_a   1.000
_cell.length_b   1.000
_cell.length_c   1.000
_cell.angle_alpha   90.00
_cell.angle_beta   90.00
_cell.angle_gamma   90.00
#
_symmetry.space_group_name_H-M   'P 1'
#
loop_
_entity.id
_entity.type
_entity.pdbx_description
1 polymer ?
#
loop_
_entity_poly.entity_id
_entity_poly.type
_entity_poly.pdbx_seq_one_letter_code
_entity_poly.pdbx_strand_id
1 'polypeptide(L)'
;MYMSGATDSSVVSSSVRTNPDNGDDMSVTMRQMLEAGVHFGHQTRFWHPKMAPYIFGHRNKIHIINLEKTLAQFQDAARFVKQLSANRGTVLFVGTKRSSREVIAEEAQRCGMPFVDQRWLGGMLTNFKTVKGSIKRLKDMETVIAEGGVERLPKKEGLLFQREHDKLVRSLGGIKDMAGMPDAVFIIDVGYHKIAVTEANKLGIPVIGIVDTNHAPEGVDYIIPGNDDASRAVRLYARGLADVILEGRSAALAEIAKHADDEEEFVEIDESEETV
;
A
#
# COMPACT_ATOMS: atom_id res chain seq x y z
N MET A 1 60.43 36.36 -3.57
CA MET A 1 60.06 36.70 -2.16
C MET A 1 58.63 36.22 -1.98
N TYR A 2 58.45 35.02 -1.49
CA TYR A 2 57.69 34.54 -0.30
C TYR A 2 56.28 35.10 -0.16
N MET A 3 55.14 34.31 0.01
CA MET A 3 54.82 33.14 0.84
C MET A 3 53.50 32.59 0.32
N SER A 4 53.27 31.33 0.07
CA SER A 4 52.80 30.27 0.95
C SER A 4 51.57 30.64 1.82
N GLY A 5 50.40 30.11 1.48
CA GLY A 5 49.19 30.18 2.28
C GLY A 5 48.33 28.94 2.01
N ALA A 6 48.39 27.98 2.94
CA ALA A 6 47.64 26.72 2.91
C ALA A 6 46.15 26.93 3.05
N THR A 7 45.36 26.23 2.24
CA THR A 7 43.89 26.11 2.36
C THR A 7 43.55 24.94 3.26
N ASP A 8 43.08 25.26 4.43
CA ASP A 8 42.54 24.32 5.44
C ASP A 8 41.10 23.97 5.04
N SER A 9 40.88 22.74 4.61
CA SER A 9 39.57 22.20 4.28
C SER A 9 38.99 21.48 5.50
N SER A 10 38.31 22.25 6.38
CA SER A 10 37.52 21.67 7.46
C SER A 10 36.21 21.06 6.91
N VAL A 11 36.21 19.75 6.82
CA VAL A 11 35.02 18.93 6.59
C VAL A 11 34.12 19.06 7.81
N VAL A 12 33.00 19.79 7.65
CA VAL A 12 31.94 19.85 8.66
C VAL A 12 31.12 18.59 8.54
N SER A 13 31.41 17.60 9.39
CA SER A 13 30.53 16.46 9.60
C SER A 13 29.29 16.91 10.35
N SER A 14 28.18 17.03 9.64
CA SER A 14 26.86 17.21 10.25
C SER A 14 26.45 15.92 10.94
N SER A 15 26.69 15.83 12.24
CA SER A 15 26.12 14.80 13.10
C SER A 15 24.60 14.95 13.13
N VAL A 16 23.91 14.05 12.47
CA VAL A 16 22.46 13.82 12.65
C VAL A 16 22.26 13.41 14.11
N ARG A 17 21.68 14.28 14.90
CA ARG A 17 21.25 13.97 16.27
C ARG A 17 20.05 13.04 16.17
N THR A 18 20.25 11.76 16.39
CA THR A 18 19.22 10.79 16.69
C THR A 18 18.74 11.04 18.11
N ASN A 19 17.48 11.44 18.28
CA ASN A 19 16.82 11.44 19.58
C ASN A 19 16.52 9.99 19.97
N PRO A 20 17.00 9.49 21.10
CA PRO A 20 16.65 8.16 21.61
C PRO A 20 15.41 8.30 22.51
N ASP A 21 14.22 8.25 21.95
CA ASP A 21 13.00 8.08 22.76
C ASP A 21 11.98 7.23 22.02
N ASN A 22 11.69 6.10 22.67
CA ASN A 22 10.63 5.11 22.45
C ASN A 22 10.75 4.21 21.21
N GLY A 23 11.06 2.95 21.48
CA GLY A 23 11.09 1.82 20.57
C GLY A 23 9.74 1.43 19.95
N ASP A 24 9.18 2.32 19.16
CA ASP A 24 8.12 2.08 18.19
C ASP A 24 8.37 3.04 17.01
N ASP A 25 9.34 2.68 16.17
CA ASP A 25 9.72 3.45 14.98
C ASP A 25 8.68 3.26 13.86
N MET A 26 7.44 3.63 14.19
CA MET A 26 6.35 3.71 13.23
C MET A 26 6.51 4.98 12.42
N SER A 27 6.83 4.84 11.19
CA SER A 27 7.35 5.83 10.25
C SER A 27 6.50 7.09 10.00
N VAL A 28 5.27 7.19 10.53
CA VAL A 28 4.36 8.31 10.31
C VAL A 28 4.13 9.10 11.60
N THR A 29 4.47 10.40 11.59
CA THR A 29 4.28 11.31 12.73
C THR A 29 3.09 12.25 12.52
N MET A 30 2.52 12.76 13.61
CA MET A 30 1.44 13.76 13.57
C MET A 30 1.85 15.02 12.78
N ARG A 31 3.11 15.41 12.86
CA ARG A 31 3.65 16.57 12.12
C ARG A 31 3.60 16.34 10.62
N GLN A 32 4.01 15.15 10.16
CA GLN A 32 3.93 14.76 8.75
C GLN A 32 2.47 14.71 8.28
N MET A 33 1.54 14.21 9.11
CA MET A 33 0.10 14.22 8.80
C MET A 33 -0.43 15.65 8.63
N LEU A 34 -0.02 16.58 9.48
CA LEU A 34 -0.41 17.98 9.38
C LEU A 34 0.14 18.63 8.11
N GLU A 35 1.42 18.43 7.80
CA GLU A 35 2.10 18.96 6.61
C GLU A 35 1.53 18.37 5.30
N ALA A 36 1.12 17.11 5.31
CA ALA A 36 0.45 16.45 4.18
C ALA A 36 -1.02 16.91 4.00
N GLY A 37 -1.61 17.56 4.98
CA GLY A 37 -2.99 18.05 4.94
C GLY A 37 -4.03 16.97 5.20
N VAL A 38 -3.70 15.94 5.98
CA VAL A 38 -4.58 14.84 6.40
C VAL A 38 -5.80 15.34 7.17
N HIS A 39 -5.64 16.45 7.92
CA HIS A 39 -6.67 17.03 8.78
C HIS A 39 -7.80 17.73 8.02
N PHE A 40 -7.66 18.00 6.73
CA PHE A 40 -8.72 18.60 5.94
C PHE A 40 -9.76 17.56 5.54
N GLY A 41 -11.00 17.81 5.94
CA GLY A 41 -12.16 17.05 5.47
C GLY A 41 -12.92 17.81 4.39
N HIS A 42 -14.14 17.36 4.12
CA HIS A 42 -15.06 17.96 3.16
C HIS A 42 -15.87 19.12 3.75
N GLN A 43 -16.63 19.79 2.89
CA GLN A 43 -17.53 20.86 3.29
C GLN A 43 -18.58 20.36 4.29
N THR A 44 -18.92 21.20 5.29
CA THR A 44 -19.86 20.86 6.37
C THR A 44 -21.23 20.39 5.89
N ARG A 45 -21.71 20.81 4.72
CA ARG A 45 -22.98 20.39 4.16
C ARG A 45 -23.02 18.93 3.65
N PHE A 46 -21.86 18.34 3.41
CA PHE A 46 -21.75 16.97 2.84
C PHE A 46 -21.31 15.92 3.88
N TRP A 47 -21.18 16.31 5.13
CA TRP A 47 -20.68 15.41 6.15
C TRP A 47 -21.62 14.26 6.44
N HIS A 48 -21.05 13.16 6.93
CA HIS A 48 -21.81 12.00 7.37
C HIS A 48 -21.86 11.96 8.92
N PRO A 49 -23.05 11.81 9.54
CA PRO A 49 -23.19 11.87 11.02
C PRO A 49 -22.34 10.85 11.77
N LYS A 50 -22.09 9.66 11.21
CA LYS A 50 -21.22 8.64 11.82
C LYS A 50 -19.75 9.03 11.91
N MET A 51 -19.33 10.09 11.20
CA MET A 51 -17.99 10.65 11.31
C MET A 51 -17.83 11.67 12.44
N ALA A 52 -18.92 12.02 13.14
CA ALA A 52 -18.89 12.97 14.27
C ALA A 52 -17.78 12.67 15.30
N PRO A 53 -17.50 11.42 15.71
CA PRO A 53 -16.44 11.11 16.68
C PRO A 53 -15.03 11.47 16.21
N TYR A 54 -14.81 11.55 14.89
CA TYR A 54 -13.50 11.78 14.26
C TYR A 54 -13.26 13.24 13.86
N ILE A 55 -14.29 14.08 13.96
CA ILE A 55 -14.23 15.50 13.61
C ILE A 55 -13.80 16.29 14.84
N PHE A 56 -12.74 17.08 14.70
CA PHE A 56 -12.28 18.02 15.72
C PHE A 56 -13.14 19.29 15.76
N GLY A 57 -13.53 19.79 14.58
CA GLY A 57 -14.31 21.01 14.44
C GLY A 57 -14.49 21.39 12.97
N HIS A 58 -14.76 22.68 12.72
CA HIS A 58 -14.84 23.20 11.36
C HIS A 58 -14.27 24.62 11.26
N ARG A 59 -13.69 24.94 10.11
CA ARG A 59 -13.21 26.30 9.79
C ARG A 59 -13.57 26.61 8.33
N ASN A 60 -14.08 27.79 8.08
CA ASN A 60 -14.48 28.22 6.73
C ASN A 60 -15.40 27.22 6.00
N LYS A 61 -16.37 26.64 6.70
CA LYS A 61 -17.31 25.61 6.18
C LYS A 61 -16.63 24.30 5.74
N ILE A 62 -15.42 24.01 6.21
CA ILE A 62 -14.70 22.76 5.98
C ILE A 62 -14.50 22.10 7.34
N HIS A 63 -14.78 20.79 7.42
CA HIS A 63 -14.49 20.00 8.62
C HIS A 63 -12.99 19.80 8.80
N ILE A 64 -12.58 19.77 10.06
CA ILE A 64 -11.21 19.45 10.47
C ILE A 64 -11.25 18.11 11.19
N ILE A 65 -10.47 17.16 10.72
CA ILE A 65 -10.36 15.81 11.28
C ILE A 65 -9.38 15.84 12.45
N ASN A 66 -9.67 15.06 13.51
CA ASN A 66 -8.81 14.94 14.68
C ASN A 66 -7.62 14.02 14.36
N LEU A 67 -6.42 14.61 14.23
CA LEU A 67 -5.19 13.88 13.89
C LEU A 67 -4.72 12.92 14.99
N GLU A 68 -5.03 13.16 16.26
CA GLU A 68 -4.69 12.22 17.35
C GLU A 68 -5.39 10.89 17.12
N LYS A 69 -6.68 10.93 16.77
CA LYS A 69 -7.45 9.72 16.44
C LYS A 69 -6.97 9.08 15.15
N THR A 70 -6.64 9.89 14.13
CA THR A 70 -6.10 9.38 12.87
C THR A 70 -4.79 8.63 13.10
N LEU A 71 -3.89 9.20 13.90
CA LEU A 71 -2.59 8.58 14.20
C LEU A 71 -2.77 7.25 14.94
N ALA A 72 -3.59 7.23 16.00
CA ALA A 72 -3.85 6.01 16.77
C ALA A 72 -4.42 4.89 15.88
N GLN A 73 -5.42 5.21 15.03
CA GLN A 73 -6.04 4.22 14.14
C GLN A 73 -5.13 3.81 12.98
N PHE A 74 -4.28 4.72 12.49
CA PHE A 74 -3.25 4.37 11.52
C PHE A 74 -2.25 3.38 12.10
N GLN A 75 -1.84 3.59 13.36
CA GLN A 75 -0.94 2.69 14.07
C GLN A 75 -1.57 1.30 14.30
N ASP A 76 -2.86 1.24 14.61
CA ASP A 76 -3.59 -0.04 14.74
C ASP A 76 -3.62 -0.80 13.41
N ALA A 77 -3.94 -0.11 12.32
CA ALA A 77 -3.92 -0.67 10.98
C ALA A 77 -2.50 -1.13 10.57
N ALA A 78 -1.47 -0.32 10.87
CA ALA A 78 -0.08 -0.64 10.60
C ALA A 78 0.40 -1.89 11.35
N ARG A 79 0.04 -2.05 12.63
CA ARG A 79 0.33 -3.26 13.41
C ARG A 79 -0.29 -4.51 12.78
N PHE A 80 -1.55 -4.43 12.38
CA PHE A 80 -2.23 -5.51 11.68
C PHE A 80 -1.52 -5.88 10.38
N VAL A 81 -1.19 -4.88 9.54
CA VAL A 81 -0.51 -5.09 8.26
C VAL A 81 0.89 -5.66 8.44
N LYS A 82 1.64 -5.21 9.46
CA LYS A 82 2.98 -5.74 9.80
C LYS A 82 2.89 -7.23 10.14
N GLN A 83 1.96 -7.62 10.97
CA GLN A 83 1.73 -9.01 11.37
C GLN A 83 1.28 -9.88 10.19
N LEU A 84 0.39 -9.35 9.34
CA LEU A 84 -0.04 -10.03 8.12
C LEU A 84 1.13 -10.26 7.15
N SER A 85 1.98 -9.25 6.97
CA SER A 85 3.13 -9.29 6.04
C SER A 85 4.24 -10.20 6.55
N ALA A 86 4.45 -10.32 7.87
CA ALA A 86 5.35 -11.30 8.47
C ALA A 86 4.93 -12.73 8.12
N ASN A 87 3.61 -13.00 8.06
CA ASN A 87 3.04 -14.28 7.65
C ASN A 87 2.91 -14.44 6.12
N ARG A 88 3.61 -13.63 5.33
CA ARG A 88 3.57 -13.60 3.86
C ARG A 88 2.17 -13.31 3.28
N GLY A 89 1.30 -12.69 4.06
CA GLY A 89 -0.02 -12.27 3.61
C GLY A 89 0.05 -11.20 2.51
N THR A 90 -1.01 -11.16 1.70
CA THR A 90 -1.14 -10.27 0.55
C THR A 90 -2.16 -9.18 0.82
N VAL A 91 -1.74 -7.92 0.68
CA VAL A 91 -2.60 -6.74 0.81
C VAL A 91 -2.89 -6.16 -0.57
N LEU A 92 -4.17 -6.07 -0.95
CA LEU A 92 -4.59 -5.45 -2.21
C LEU A 92 -4.78 -3.93 -2.02
N PHE A 93 -4.01 -3.14 -2.74
CA PHE A 93 -4.11 -1.68 -2.72
C PHE A 93 -5.15 -1.18 -3.73
N VAL A 94 -6.09 -0.35 -3.29
CA VAL A 94 -7.18 0.17 -4.14
C VAL A 94 -7.25 1.70 -4.08
N GLY A 95 -7.07 2.33 -5.24
CA GLY A 95 -7.20 3.78 -5.34
C GLY A 95 -7.30 4.25 -6.79
N THR A 96 -8.51 4.46 -7.28
CA THR A 96 -8.78 4.76 -8.69
C THR A 96 -9.06 6.24 -8.97
N LYS A 97 -9.14 7.09 -7.94
CA LYS A 97 -9.22 8.55 -8.13
C LYS A 97 -7.94 9.08 -8.78
N ARG A 98 -8.05 10.15 -9.55
CA ARG A 98 -6.88 10.80 -10.20
C ARG A 98 -5.79 11.19 -9.21
N SER A 99 -6.17 11.57 -7.99
CA SER A 99 -5.24 11.96 -6.92
C SER A 99 -4.47 10.78 -6.30
N SER A 100 -5.03 9.56 -6.36
CA SER A 100 -4.49 8.36 -5.70
C SER A 100 -3.84 7.36 -6.66
N ARG A 101 -4.23 7.37 -7.94
CA ARG A 101 -3.89 6.38 -8.96
C ARG A 101 -2.38 6.10 -9.07
N GLU A 102 -1.60 7.14 -9.33
CA GLU A 102 -0.15 7.02 -9.52
C GLU A 102 0.54 6.61 -8.22
N VAL A 103 0.12 7.21 -7.10
CA VAL A 103 0.70 6.94 -5.78
C VAL A 103 0.46 5.49 -5.35
N ILE A 104 -0.75 4.98 -5.56
CA ILE A 104 -1.09 3.59 -5.21
C ILE A 104 -0.29 2.60 -6.06
N ALA A 105 -0.16 2.85 -7.36
CA ALA A 105 0.64 1.99 -8.24
C ALA A 105 2.13 1.99 -7.84
N GLU A 106 2.70 3.18 -7.57
CA GLU A 106 4.10 3.35 -7.16
C GLU A 106 4.41 2.60 -5.85
N GLU A 107 3.61 2.83 -4.80
CA GLU A 107 3.88 2.28 -3.49
C GLU A 107 3.56 0.77 -3.40
N ALA A 108 2.50 0.31 -4.09
CA ALA A 108 2.19 -1.11 -4.15
C ALA A 108 3.29 -1.90 -4.91
N GLN A 109 3.80 -1.36 -6.02
CA GLN A 109 4.92 -1.96 -6.73
C GLN A 109 6.20 -1.99 -5.87
N ARG A 110 6.46 -0.93 -5.11
CA ARG A 110 7.62 -0.84 -4.21
C ARG A 110 7.63 -1.95 -3.15
N CYS A 111 6.47 -2.28 -2.60
CA CYS A 111 6.34 -3.37 -1.61
C CYS A 111 5.95 -4.72 -2.22
N GLY A 112 5.83 -4.83 -3.56
CA GLY A 112 5.49 -6.07 -4.25
C GLY A 112 4.09 -6.58 -3.94
N MET A 113 3.14 -5.66 -3.73
CA MET A 113 1.73 -5.98 -3.48
C MET A 113 0.86 -5.73 -4.72
N PRO A 114 -0.23 -6.48 -4.90
CA PRO A 114 -1.18 -6.22 -5.97
C PRO A 114 -1.93 -4.90 -5.76
N PHE A 115 -2.37 -4.29 -6.86
CA PHE A 115 -3.09 -3.01 -6.81
C PHE A 115 -4.13 -2.85 -7.91
N VAL A 116 -5.09 -1.95 -7.66
CA VAL A 116 -6.10 -1.50 -8.62
C VAL A 116 -6.10 0.02 -8.66
N ASP A 117 -5.58 0.58 -9.76
CA ASP A 117 -5.37 2.01 -9.94
C ASP A 117 -6.35 2.67 -10.93
N GLN A 118 -6.99 1.93 -11.85
CA GLN A 118 -7.82 2.51 -12.89
C GLN A 118 -9.30 2.42 -12.58
N ARG A 119 -9.84 1.23 -12.47
CA ARG A 119 -11.26 1.00 -12.21
C ARG A 119 -11.47 -0.33 -11.49
N TRP A 120 -12.24 -0.31 -10.42
CA TRP A 120 -12.73 -1.53 -9.80
C TRP A 120 -13.79 -2.18 -10.69
N LEU A 121 -13.54 -3.40 -11.13
CA LEU A 121 -14.53 -4.18 -11.89
C LEU A 121 -15.44 -4.89 -10.90
N GLY A 122 -16.77 -4.79 -11.10
CA GLY A 122 -17.71 -5.54 -10.27
C GLY A 122 -17.46 -7.05 -10.37
N GLY A 123 -17.39 -7.72 -9.20
CA GLY A 123 -17.06 -9.14 -9.13
C GLY A 123 -15.54 -9.42 -9.11
N MET A 124 -14.68 -8.40 -8.91
CA MET A 124 -13.24 -8.59 -8.91
C MET A 124 -12.76 -9.57 -7.83
N LEU A 125 -13.39 -9.58 -6.67
CA LEU A 125 -13.16 -10.55 -5.60
C LEU A 125 -14.20 -11.65 -5.62
N THR A 126 -15.48 -11.32 -5.64
CA THR A 126 -16.60 -12.30 -5.56
C THR A 126 -16.71 -13.21 -6.76
N ASN A 127 -16.18 -12.81 -7.92
CA ASN A 127 -16.11 -13.64 -9.15
C ASN A 127 -14.68 -13.78 -9.66
N PHE A 128 -13.75 -14.03 -8.74
CA PHE A 128 -12.32 -14.11 -9.04
C PHE A 128 -11.95 -15.19 -10.06
N LYS A 129 -12.74 -16.27 -10.13
CA LYS A 129 -12.55 -17.34 -11.14
C LYS A 129 -12.61 -16.78 -12.56
N THR A 130 -13.58 -15.92 -12.86
CA THR A 130 -13.71 -15.26 -14.17
C THR A 130 -12.60 -14.25 -14.40
N VAL A 131 -12.21 -13.51 -13.36
CA VAL A 131 -11.08 -12.56 -13.40
C VAL A 131 -9.77 -13.30 -13.72
N LYS A 132 -9.51 -14.45 -13.11
CA LYS A 132 -8.35 -15.32 -13.45
C LYS A 132 -8.34 -15.72 -14.93
N GLY A 133 -9.49 -16.03 -15.52
CA GLY A 133 -9.60 -16.30 -16.96
C GLY A 133 -9.17 -15.10 -17.81
N SER A 134 -9.57 -13.88 -17.41
CA SER A 134 -9.17 -12.64 -18.08
C SER A 134 -7.68 -12.33 -17.89
N ILE A 135 -7.12 -12.59 -16.71
CA ILE A 135 -5.67 -12.49 -16.44
C ILE A 135 -4.88 -13.48 -17.29
N LYS A 136 -5.35 -14.73 -17.42
CA LYS A 136 -4.72 -15.71 -18.29
C LYS A 136 -4.68 -15.20 -19.75
N ARG A 137 -5.82 -14.71 -20.25
CA ARG A 137 -5.89 -14.10 -21.59
C ARG A 137 -4.89 -12.95 -21.75
N LEU A 138 -4.73 -12.09 -20.73
CA LEU A 138 -3.73 -11.02 -20.75
C LEU A 138 -2.30 -11.57 -20.89
N LYS A 139 -1.95 -12.58 -20.10
CA LYS A 139 -0.63 -13.23 -20.17
C LYS A 139 -0.39 -13.92 -21.51
N ASP A 140 -1.41 -14.59 -22.05
CA ASP A 140 -1.33 -15.20 -23.38
C ASP A 140 -1.08 -14.13 -24.47
N MET A 141 -1.74 -12.96 -24.36
CA MET A 141 -1.52 -11.84 -25.28
C MET A 141 -0.11 -11.23 -25.12
N GLU A 142 0.39 -11.08 -23.90
CA GLU A 142 1.77 -10.62 -23.64
C GLU A 142 2.80 -11.56 -24.27
N THR A 143 2.58 -12.89 -24.20
CA THR A 143 3.45 -13.91 -24.84
C THR A 143 3.45 -13.74 -26.36
N VAL A 144 2.27 -13.60 -26.98
CA VAL A 144 2.16 -13.39 -28.44
C VAL A 144 2.88 -12.12 -28.88
N ILE A 145 2.82 -11.02 -28.09
CA ILE A 145 3.54 -9.78 -28.36
C ILE A 145 5.06 -10.01 -28.28
N ALA A 146 5.51 -10.69 -27.22
CA ALA A 146 6.94 -10.99 -27.00
C ALA A 146 7.55 -11.87 -28.13
N GLU A 147 6.77 -12.78 -28.71
CA GLU A 147 7.17 -13.65 -29.84
C GLU A 147 7.07 -12.97 -31.20
N GLY A 148 6.71 -11.68 -31.27
CA GLY A 148 6.55 -10.94 -32.54
C GLY A 148 5.33 -11.39 -33.35
N GLY A 149 4.38 -12.09 -32.72
CA GLY A 149 3.18 -12.60 -33.38
C GLY A 149 2.28 -11.51 -33.95
N VAL A 150 2.28 -10.33 -33.31
CA VAL A 150 1.45 -9.18 -33.76
C VAL A 150 1.93 -8.60 -35.09
N GLU A 151 3.23 -8.67 -35.38
CA GLU A 151 3.81 -8.17 -36.66
C GLU A 151 3.38 -9.01 -37.87
N ARG A 152 3.00 -10.27 -37.62
CA ARG A 152 2.51 -11.21 -38.66
C ARG A 152 1.04 -11.01 -39.00
N LEU A 153 0.29 -10.25 -38.18
CA LEU A 153 -1.12 -9.96 -38.40
C LEU A 153 -1.32 -8.81 -39.40
N PRO A 154 -2.45 -8.80 -40.14
CA PRO A 154 -2.87 -7.63 -40.92
C PRO A 154 -2.94 -6.40 -40.00
N LYS A 155 -2.55 -5.20 -40.51
CA LYS A 155 -2.49 -3.96 -39.72
C LYS A 155 -3.76 -3.68 -38.90
N LYS A 156 -4.95 -3.98 -39.45
CA LYS A 156 -6.23 -3.77 -38.77
C LYS A 156 -6.40 -4.70 -37.58
N GLU A 157 -6.03 -5.96 -37.74
CA GLU A 157 -6.12 -6.97 -36.66
C GLU A 157 -5.08 -6.71 -35.57
N GLY A 158 -3.85 -6.39 -35.94
CA GLY A 158 -2.81 -6.00 -35.00
C GLY A 158 -3.21 -4.80 -34.15
N LEU A 159 -3.85 -3.78 -34.74
CA LEU A 159 -4.34 -2.61 -34.01
C LEU A 159 -5.49 -2.98 -33.03
N LEU A 160 -6.40 -3.88 -33.44
CA LEU A 160 -7.46 -4.35 -32.54
C LEU A 160 -6.90 -5.16 -31.36
N PHE A 161 -5.94 -6.05 -31.64
CA PHE A 161 -5.23 -6.83 -30.64
C PHE A 161 -4.53 -5.93 -29.62
N GLN A 162 -3.79 -4.91 -30.09
CA GLN A 162 -3.11 -3.95 -29.22
C GLN A 162 -4.09 -3.19 -28.32
N ARG A 163 -5.21 -2.72 -28.87
CA ARG A 163 -6.25 -2.01 -28.11
C ARG A 163 -6.88 -2.91 -27.04
N GLU A 164 -7.10 -4.18 -27.34
CA GLU A 164 -7.62 -5.14 -26.38
C GLU A 164 -6.61 -5.42 -25.26
N HIS A 165 -5.36 -5.65 -25.62
CA HIS A 165 -4.24 -5.79 -24.68
C HIS A 165 -4.16 -4.57 -23.75
N ASP A 166 -4.09 -3.34 -24.28
CA ASP A 166 -4.01 -2.12 -23.49
C ASP A 166 -5.20 -1.95 -22.53
N LYS A 167 -6.40 -2.36 -22.97
CA LYS A 167 -7.59 -2.36 -22.12
C LYS A 167 -7.47 -3.33 -20.95
N LEU A 168 -6.96 -4.53 -21.19
CA LEU A 168 -6.76 -5.54 -20.15
C LEU A 168 -5.63 -5.13 -19.18
N VAL A 169 -4.52 -4.61 -19.69
CA VAL A 169 -3.41 -4.08 -18.86
C VAL A 169 -3.91 -2.99 -17.93
N ARG A 170 -4.67 -2.03 -18.43
CA ARG A 170 -5.25 -0.96 -17.60
C ARG A 170 -6.16 -1.48 -16.48
N SER A 171 -6.91 -2.54 -16.73
CA SER A 171 -7.90 -3.02 -15.78
C SER A 171 -7.36 -4.06 -14.81
N LEU A 172 -6.40 -4.88 -15.24
CA LEU A 172 -5.96 -6.09 -14.54
C LEU A 172 -4.44 -6.14 -14.31
N GLY A 173 -3.68 -5.19 -14.89
CA GLY A 173 -2.21 -5.19 -14.83
C GLY A 173 -1.67 -5.24 -13.41
N GLY A 174 -2.26 -4.50 -12.48
CA GLY A 174 -1.82 -4.48 -11.09
C GLY A 174 -2.15 -5.74 -10.28
N ILE A 175 -3.04 -6.61 -10.79
CA ILE A 175 -3.42 -7.87 -10.12
C ILE A 175 -3.00 -9.12 -10.90
N LYS A 176 -2.22 -8.95 -11.98
CA LYS A 176 -1.84 -10.06 -12.87
C LYS A 176 -1.03 -11.17 -12.19
N ASP A 177 -0.26 -10.81 -11.17
CA ASP A 177 0.61 -11.73 -10.43
C ASP A 177 0.01 -12.22 -9.12
N MET A 178 -1.24 -11.86 -8.84
CA MET A 178 -1.97 -12.31 -7.66
C MET A 178 -2.38 -13.78 -7.80
N ALA A 179 -1.76 -14.66 -6.99
CA ALA A 179 -1.99 -16.11 -7.06
C ALA A 179 -3.38 -16.52 -6.55
N GLY A 180 -3.87 -15.85 -5.51
CA GLY A 180 -5.11 -16.14 -4.80
C GLY A 180 -5.91 -14.90 -4.43
N MET A 181 -6.85 -15.06 -3.51
CA MET A 181 -7.56 -13.95 -2.88
C MET A 181 -6.58 -13.19 -1.98
N PRO A 182 -6.72 -11.85 -1.86
CA PRO A 182 -5.93 -11.10 -0.90
C PRO A 182 -6.39 -11.37 0.53
N ASP A 183 -5.47 -11.29 1.49
CA ASP A 183 -5.74 -11.46 2.91
C ASP A 183 -6.25 -10.19 3.57
N ALA A 184 -6.00 -9.03 2.97
CA ALA A 184 -6.58 -7.74 3.36
C ALA A 184 -6.70 -6.81 2.15
N VAL A 185 -7.58 -5.81 2.25
CA VAL A 185 -7.76 -4.78 1.21
C VAL A 185 -7.55 -3.40 1.82
N PHE A 186 -6.63 -2.62 1.24
CA PHE A 186 -6.40 -1.22 1.59
C PHE A 186 -7.08 -0.31 0.57
N ILE A 187 -8.02 0.53 1.01
CA ILE A 187 -8.87 1.34 0.13
C ILE A 187 -8.70 2.83 0.45
N ILE A 188 -8.33 3.59 -0.58
CA ILE A 188 -8.41 5.05 -0.53
C ILE A 188 -9.80 5.48 -1.03
N ASP A 189 -10.51 6.27 -0.21
CA ASP A 189 -11.89 6.68 -0.46
C ASP A 189 -12.88 5.50 -0.50
N VAL A 190 -13.32 5.12 0.68
CA VAL A 190 -14.31 4.06 0.91
C VAL A 190 -15.65 4.38 0.22
N GLY A 191 -16.01 5.66 0.15
CA GLY A 191 -17.26 6.08 -0.47
C GLY A 191 -17.29 5.90 -1.99
N TYR A 192 -16.18 6.15 -2.65
CA TYR A 192 -16.03 5.92 -4.09
C TYR A 192 -15.95 4.42 -4.42
N HIS A 193 -15.33 3.62 -3.53
CA HIS A 193 -15.11 2.19 -3.72
C HIS A 193 -16.08 1.29 -2.93
N LYS A 194 -17.34 1.71 -2.75
CA LYS A 194 -18.35 0.92 -2.01
C LYS A 194 -18.49 -0.52 -2.50
N ILE A 195 -18.35 -0.75 -3.81
CA ILE A 195 -18.42 -2.08 -4.39
C ILE A 195 -17.29 -2.96 -3.86
N ALA A 196 -16.06 -2.42 -3.81
CA ALA A 196 -14.89 -3.14 -3.29
C ALA A 196 -15.08 -3.52 -1.81
N VAL A 197 -15.54 -2.57 -0.98
CA VAL A 197 -15.86 -2.81 0.44
C VAL A 197 -16.94 -3.90 0.59
N THR A 198 -18.01 -3.81 -0.20
CA THR A 198 -19.10 -4.80 -0.15
C THR A 198 -18.62 -6.20 -0.56
N GLU A 199 -17.77 -6.30 -1.57
CA GLU A 199 -17.21 -7.58 -2.02
C GLU A 199 -16.24 -8.17 -1.00
N ALA A 200 -15.36 -7.35 -0.41
CA ALA A 200 -14.44 -7.79 0.65
C ALA A 200 -15.22 -8.32 1.86
N ASN A 201 -16.21 -7.58 2.34
CA ASN A 201 -17.06 -7.98 3.46
C ASN A 201 -17.83 -9.28 3.20
N LYS A 202 -18.34 -9.50 1.97
CA LYS A 202 -19.00 -10.75 1.61
C LYS A 202 -18.09 -11.97 1.71
N LEU A 203 -16.81 -11.76 1.54
CA LEU A 203 -15.79 -12.82 1.58
C LEU A 203 -15.07 -12.90 2.93
N GLY A 204 -15.41 -12.01 3.89
CA GLY A 204 -14.75 -11.96 5.18
C GLY A 204 -13.30 -11.46 5.12
N ILE A 205 -12.95 -10.68 4.08
CA ILE A 205 -11.61 -10.11 3.91
C ILE A 205 -11.56 -8.78 4.66
N PRO A 206 -10.62 -8.58 5.61
CA PRO A 206 -10.47 -7.35 6.36
C PRO A 206 -10.23 -6.14 5.46
N VAL A 207 -10.95 -5.04 5.75
CA VAL A 207 -10.86 -3.79 5.00
C VAL A 207 -10.17 -2.72 5.84
N ILE A 208 -9.06 -2.19 5.32
CA ILE A 208 -8.38 -1.00 5.85
C ILE A 208 -8.80 0.17 4.96
N GLY A 209 -9.47 1.16 5.51
CA GLY A 209 -10.05 2.23 4.70
C GLY A 209 -9.70 3.63 5.17
N ILE A 210 -9.29 4.48 4.22
CA ILE A 210 -9.25 5.93 4.46
C ILE A 210 -10.66 6.46 4.29
N VAL A 211 -11.17 7.07 5.36
CA VAL A 211 -12.55 7.58 5.43
C VAL A 211 -12.53 9.08 5.69
N ASP A 212 -13.00 9.86 4.72
CA ASP A 212 -13.18 11.30 4.90
C ASP A 212 -14.55 11.60 5.54
N THR A 213 -14.77 12.84 5.93
CA THR A 213 -15.95 13.31 6.67
C THR A 213 -17.27 13.16 5.92
N ASN A 214 -17.27 12.96 4.61
CA ASN A 214 -18.45 12.82 3.73
C ASN A 214 -18.96 11.38 3.59
N HIS A 215 -18.23 10.39 4.09
CA HIS A 215 -18.57 8.97 3.92
C HIS A 215 -18.81 8.25 5.25
N ALA A 216 -19.61 7.17 5.20
CA ALA A 216 -19.83 6.31 6.35
C ALA A 216 -18.67 5.34 6.54
N PRO A 217 -18.21 5.12 7.78
CA PRO A 217 -17.16 4.15 8.07
C PRO A 217 -17.66 2.68 8.11
N GLU A 218 -18.86 2.43 7.61
CA GLU A 218 -19.49 1.10 7.66
C GLU A 218 -18.79 0.09 6.77
N GLY A 219 -18.57 -1.11 7.31
CA GLY A 219 -17.94 -2.20 6.58
C GLY A 219 -16.42 -2.04 6.45
N VAL A 220 -15.80 -1.16 7.24
CA VAL A 220 -14.35 -0.99 7.34
C VAL A 220 -13.90 -1.48 8.71
N ASP A 221 -12.98 -2.43 8.74
CA ASP A 221 -12.47 -3.01 9.98
C ASP A 221 -11.44 -2.10 10.64
N TYR A 222 -10.56 -1.52 9.83
CA TYR A 222 -9.53 -0.57 10.26
C TYR A 222 -9.81 0.79 9.62
N ILE A 223 -10.51 1.64 10.35
CA ILE A 223 -10.91 2.97 9.89
C ILE A 223 -9.75 3.94 10.12
N ILE A 224 -9.30 4.61 9.09
CA ILE A 224 -8.32 5.69 9.18
C ILE A 224 -9.01 6.98 8.74
N PRO A 225 -9.46 7.83 9.70
CA PRO A 225 -10.09 9.10 9.36
C PRO A 225 -9.06 10.04 8.74
N GLY A 226 -9.35 10.56 7.56
CA GLY A 226 -8.38 11.44 6.90
C GLY A 226 -8.79 11.87 5.51
N ASN A 227 -8.06 12.84 4.99
CA ASN A 227 -8.26 13.41 3.66
C ASN A 227 -7.92 12.38 2.57
N ASP A 228 -8.87 12.10 1.70
CA ASP A 228 -8.74 11.16 0.57
C ASP A 228 -8.53 11.85 -0.80
N ASP A 229 -8.61 13.19 -0.84
CA ASP A 229 -8.50 13.97 -2.08
C ASP A 229 -7.10 14.51 -2.35
N ALA A 230 -6.34 14.84 -1.30
CA ALA A 230 -5.02 15.41 -1.45
C ALA A 230 -3.97 14.33 -1.75
N SER A 231 -3.30 14.40 -2.91
CA SER A 231 -2.25 13.44 -3.30
C SER A 231 -1.12 13.30 -2.27
N ARG A 232 -0.81 14.37 -1.52
CA ARG A 232 0.19 14.33 -0.44
C ARG A 232 -0.28 13.48 0.74
N ALA A 233 -1.57 13.60 1.13
CA ALA A 233 -2.15 12.79 2.18
C ALA A 233 -2.23 11.31 1.76
N VAL A 234 -2.70 11.05 0.54
CA VAL A 234 -2.73 9.69 -0.03
C VAL A 234 -1.33 9.05 -0.05
N ARG A 235 -0.30 9.82 -0.47
CA ARG A 235 1.10 9.35 -0.47
C ARG A 235 1.58 9.00 0.93
N LEU A 236 1.24 9.80 1.93
CA LEU A 236 1.61 9.52 3.31
C LEU A 236 1.05 8.17 3.79
N TYR A 237 -0.24 7.90 3.54
CA TYR A 237 -0.87 6.64 3.96
C TYR A 237 -0.30 5.44 3.19
N ALA A 238 -0.24 5.55 1.86
CA ALA A 238 0.22 4.45 1.02
C ALA A 238 1.69 4.10 1.30
N ARG A 239 2.55 5.13 1.44
CA ARG A 239 3.96 4.95 1.78
C ARG A 239 4.14 4.35 3.16
N GLY A 240 3.44 4.89 4.17
CA GLY A 240 3.53 4.37 5.54
C GLY A 240 3.13 2.90 5.63
N LEU A 241 2.05 2.48 4.95
CA LEU A 241 1.68 1.06 4.91
C LEU A 241 2.66 0.21 4.09
N ALA A 242 3.19 0.72 2.98
CA ALA A 242 4.21 0.01 2.21
C ALA A 242 5.51 -0.19 2.99
N ASP A 243 5.94 0.81 3.78
CA ASP A 243 7.11 0.70 4.67
C ASP A 243 6.89 -0.39 5.73
N VAL A 244 5.71 -0.41 6.36
CA VAL A 244 5.32 -1.44 7.34
C VAL A 244 5.31 -2.85 6.75
N ILE A 245 4.85 -3.00 5.50
CA ILE A 245 4.89 -4.28 4.77
C ILE A 245 6.32 -4.75 4.56
N LEU A 246 7.21 -3.86 4.14
CA LEU A 246 8.63 -4.17 3.93
C LEU A 246 9.32 -4.55 5.25
N GLU A 247 9.04 -3.82 6.33
CA GLU A 247 9.54 -4.15 7.67
C GLU A 247 9.05 -5.52 8.15
N GLY A 248 7.75 -5.81 8.01
CA GLY A 248 7.18 -7.11 8.40
C GLY A 248 7.83 -8.28 7.66
N ARG A 249 8.06 -8.13 6.35
CA ARG A 249 8.76 -9.13 5.53
C ARG A 249 10.21 -9.30 5.92
N SER A 250 10.94 -8.19 6.18
CA SER A 250 12.34 -8.25 6.57
C SER A 250 12.54 -8.89 7.95
N ALA A 251 11.65 -8.60 8.90
CA ALA A 251 11.67 -9.21 10.21
C ALA A 251 11.45 -10.74 10.14
N ALA A 252 10.47 -11.19 9.36
CA ALA A 252 10.21 -12.62 9.16
C ALA A 252 11.40 -13.34 8.49
N LEU A 253 12.06 -12.71 7.53
CA LEU A 253 13.26 -13.26 6.90
C LEU A 253 14.42 -13.37 7.89
N ALA A 254 14.60 -12.37 8.74
CA ALA A 254 15.64 -12.37 9.76
C ALA A 254 15.41 -13.44 10.84
N GLU A 255 14.14 -13.71 11.21
CA GLU A 255 13.80 -14.81 12.12
C GLU A 255 14.10 -16.19 11.50
N ILE A 256 13.75 -16.40 10.23
CA ILE A 256 14.03 -17.65 9.52
C ILE A 256 15.56 -17.88 9.41
N ALA A 257 16.34 -16.83 9.11
CA ALA A 257 17.78 -16.94 9.04
C ALA A 257 18.40 -17.32 10.38
N LYS A 258 17.94 -16.72 11.50
CA LYS A 258 18.40 -17.09 12.84
C LYS A 258 18.12 -18.55 13.20
N HIS A 259 16.91 -19.02 12.88
CA HIS A 259 16.57 -20.45 13.13
C HIS A 259 17.41 -21.41 12.30
N ALA A 260 17.77 -21.03 11.06
CA ALA A 260 18.64 -21.86 10.22
C ALA A 260 20.08 -21.91 10.79
N ASP A 261 20.61 -20.77 11.26
CA ASP A 261 21.94 -20.71 11.89
C ASP A 261 21.96 -21.52 13.21
N ASP A 262 20.90 -21.43 14.03
CA ASP A 262 20.76 -22.21 15.27
C ASP A 262 20.68 -23.74 15.00
N GLU A 263 20.01 -24.18 13.91
CA GLU A 263 19.93 -25.59 13.52
C GLU A 263 21.29 -26.11 13.01
N GLU A 264 22.08 -25.33 12.28
CA GLU A 264 23.42 -25.69 11.84
C GLU A 264 24.38 -25.83 13.03
N GLU A 265 24.30 -24.93 14.03
CA GLU A 265 25.13 -25.00 15.24
C GLU A 265 24.80 -26.26 16.08
N PHE A 266 23.53 -26.70 16.12
CA PHE A 266 23.14 -27.93 16.81
C PHE A 266 23.66 -29.20 16.13
N VAL A 267 23.71 -29.22 14.79
CA VAL A 267 24.24 -30.37 14.02
C VAL A 267 25.77 -30.49 14.17
N GLU A 268 26.52 -29.39 14.21
CA GLU A 268 27.98 -29.44 14.44
C GLU A 268 28.35 -29.96 15.83
N ILE A 269 27.52 -29.73 16.86
CA ILE A 269 27.80 -30.22 18.23
C ILE A 269 27.56 -31.73 18.31
N ASP A 270 26.55 -32.30 17.66
CA ASP A 270 26.25 -33.73 17.67
C ASP A 270 27.31 -34.55 16.91
N GLU A 271 27.90 -34.03 15.80
CA GLU A 271 29.00 -34.71 15.09
C GLU A 271 30.31 -34.71 15.86
N SER A 272 30.51 -33.79 16.81
CA SER A 272 31.70 -33.72 17.64
C SER A 272 31.68 -34.65 18.86
N GLU A 273 30.51 -35.11 19.31
CA GLU A 273 30.33 -36.07 20.41
C GLU A 273 30.40 -37.55 20.00
N GLU A 274 30.22 -37.89 18.70
CA GLU A 274 30.35 -39.26 18.21
C GLU A 274 31.81 -39.70 17.86
N THR A 275 32.81 -38.84 18.07
CA THR A 275 34.24 -39.12 17.75
C THR A 275 35.16 -39.17 18.97
N VAL A 276 34.69 -39.64 20.13
CA VAL A 276 35.53 -39.93 21.30
C VAL A 276 35.46 -41.42 21.70
#